data_38e40360fd3418e8cc6eb881c1ae9e31
#
_entry.id   38e40360fd3418e8cc6eb881c1ae9e31
#
_cell.length_a   1.000
_cell.length_b   1.000
_cell.length_c   1.000
_cell.angle_alpha   90.00
_cell.angle_beta   90.00
_cell.angle_gamma   90.00
#
_symmetry.space_group_name_H-M   'P 1'
#
loop_
_entity.id
_entity.type
_entity.pdbx_description
1 polymer ?
#
loop_
_entity_poly.entity_id
_entity_poly.type
_entity_poly.pdbx_seq_one_letter_code
_entity_poly.pdbx_strand_id
1 'polypeptide(L)'
;MISLATHHMVQILRVALLGDLANDANQSFKGPISIGCFVTLAPLVSAAFRRSFSDKFPHVEVTMREGNQVELLAMLARAEIDVAITYDLDIPTGYDFEGLIDLPPQLILATDDPLVEKDNITIEDLVEQPMVLLDLPLSSNYFLSLFQGRGLRPQIAERVSNLSSLRSLVANGFGYGLLNVSTKTNLAPDGKKLVFRQLVGKHRPMVFGLARMKSHYSPRIVAAFSDHVRQQVSVSGLPGMSWNVARS
;
A
#
# COMPACT_ATOMS: atom_id res chain seq x y z
N MET A 1 46.76 -28.29 1.30
CA MET A 1 46.05 -27.33 0.41
C MET A 1 44.71 -27.95 0.00
N ILE A 2 43.62 -27.55 0.65
CA ILE A 2 42.27 -27.97 0.23
C ILE A 2 41.94 -27.16 -1.05
N SER A 3 41.70 -27.88 -2.13
CA SER A 3 41.47 -27.30 -3.47
C SER A 3 40.30 -26.29 -3.45
N LEU A 4 40.40 -25.19 -4.21
CA LEU A 4 39.32 -24.21 -4.42
C LEU A 4 37.99 -24.91 -4.84
N ALA A 5 38.09 -26.02 -5.58
CA ALA A 5 36.94 -26.83 -5.97
C ALA A 5 36.19 -27.45 -4.77
N THR A 6 36.95 -27.89 -3.73
CA THR A 6 36.34 -28.46 -2.52
C THR A 6 35.63 -27.37 -1.69
N HIS A 7 36.18 -26.16 -1.64
CA HIS A 7 35.59 -25.05 -0.95
C HIS A 7 34.28 -24.58 -1.64
N HIS A 8 34.29 -24.55 -2.97
CA HIS A 8 33.08 -24.18 -3.77
C HIS A 8 31.97 -25.23 -3.63
N MET A 9 32.32 -26.51 -3.62
CA MET A 9 31.38 -27.62 -3.43
C MET A 9 30.76 -27.62 -2.02
N VAL A 10 31.54 -27.31 -0.99
CA VAL A 10 31.03 -27.18 0.39
C VAL A 10 30.08 -25.98 0.53
N GLN A 11 30.32 -24.87 -0.18
CA GLN A 11 29.41 -23.72 -0.20
C GLN A 11 28.09 -24.05 -0.92
N ILE A 12 28.14 -24.71 -2.07
CA ILE A 12 26.96 -25.15 -2.81
C ILE A 12 26.10 -26.12 -1.97
N LEU A 13 26.74 -27.10 -1.32
CA LEU A 13 26.08 -28.05 -0.41
C LEU A 13 25.44 -27.35 0.81
N ARG A 14 26.12 -26.35 1.37
CA ARG A 14 25.53 -25.54 2.47
C ARG A 14 24.32 -24.74 2.04
N VAL A 15 24.36 -24.12 0.87
CA VAL A 15 23.21 -23.37 0.32
C VAL A 15 22.04 -24.31 0.02
N ALA A 16 22.32 -25.49 -0.56
CA ALA A 16 21.28 -26.50 -0.82
C ALA A 16 20.66 -27.02 0.49
N LEU A 17 21.49 -27.38 1.49
CA LEU A 17 21.03 -27.87 2.79
C LEU A 17 20.21 -26.81 3.55
N LEU A 18 20.61 -25.53 3.49
CA LEU A 18 19.85 -24.43 4.08
C LEU A 18 18.55 -24.19 3.33
N GLY A 19 18.53 -24.39 2.01
CA GLY A 19 17.32 -24.36 1.19
C GLY A 19 16.33 -25.46 1.55
N ASP A 20 16.82 -26.70 1.73
CA ASP A 20 15.99 -27.85 2.12
C ASP A 20 15.44 -27.70 3.55
N LEU A 21 16.26 -27.26 4.50
CA LEU A 21 15.81 -26.96 5.88
C LEU A 21 14.79 -25.82 5.93
N ALA A 22 14.96 -24.78 5.11
CA ALA A 22 13.99 -23.70 5.00
C ALA A 22 12.68 -24.18 4.36
N ASN A 23 12.76 -25.07 3.37
CA ASN A 23 11.59 -25.65 2.71
C ASN A 23 10.82 -26.60 3.66
N ASP A 24 11.50 -27.43 4.43
CA ASP A 24 10.87 -28.26 5.46
C ASP A 24 10.23 -27.43 6.57
N ALA A 25 10.86 -26.35 6.99
CA ALA A 25 10.30 -25.40 7.95
C ALA A 25 9.05 -24.70 7.37
N ASN A 26 9.05 -24.35 6.10
CA ASN A 26 7.91 -23.76 5.41
C ASN A 26 6.75 -24.76 5.21
N GLN A 27 7.02 -26.03 4.96
CA GLN A 27 6.01 -27.09 4.88
C GLN A 27 5.32 -27.38 6.21
N SER A 28 5.90 -26.95 7.35
CA SER A 28 5.29 -27.09 8.67
C SER A 28 4.13 -26.12 8.93
N PHE A 29 3.98 -25.06 8.11
CA PHE A 29 2.88 -24.13 8.22
C PHE A 29 1.65 -24.69 7.50
N LYS A 30 0.56 -24.86 8.24
CA LYS A 30 -0.74 -25.38 7.74
C LYS A 30 -1.88 -24.60 8.36
N GLY A 31 -3.00 -24.58 7.67
CA GLY A 31 -4.25 -23.98 8.14
C GLY A 31 -4.57 -22.64 7.46
N PRO A 32 -5.69 -22.04 7.82
CA PRO A 32 -6.17 -20.81 7.20
C PRO A 32 -5.45 -19.57 7.74
N ILE A 33 -5.33 -18.55 6.88
CA ILE A 33 -5.06 -17.19 7.24
C ILE A 33 -6.00 -16.27 6.48
N SER A 34 -6.65 -15.34 7.18
CA SER A 34 -7.54 -14.34 6.61
C SER A 34 -6.88 -12.98 6.66
N ILE A 35 -6.68 -12.36 5.48
CA ILE A 35 -5.96 -11.12 5.32
C ILE A 35 -6.92 -10.05 4.83
N GLY A 36 -6.99 -8.91 5.54
CA GLY A 36 -7.65 -7.71 5.06
C GLY A 36 -6.72 -6.87 4.20
N CYS A 37 -7.25 -6.17 3.22
CA CYS A 37 -6.49 -5.22 2.43
C CYS A 37 -7.31 -3.96 2.19
N PHE A 38 -6.67 -2.80 2.41
CA PHE A 38 -7.32 -1.52 2.18
C PHE A 38 -7.74 -1.39 0.71
N VAL A 39 -8.97 -0.96 0.47
CA VAL A 39 -9.65 -1.01 -0.85
C VAL A 39 -8.86 -0.35 -1.99
N THR A 40 -8.06 0.69 -1.73
CA THR A 40 -7.22 1.33 -2.76
C THR A 40 -5.90 0.60 -2.99
N LEU A 41 -5.44 -0.19 -2.02
CA LEU A 41 -4.24 -1.02 -2.13
C LEU A 41 -4.54 -2.39 -2.76
N ALA A 42 -5.72 -2.93 -2.49
CA ALA A 42 -6.07 -4.29 -2.87
C ALA A 42 -5.83 -4.61 -4.35
N PRO A 43 -6.26 -3.80 -5.32
CA PRO A 43 -5.99 -4.06 -6.74
C PRO A 43 -4.51 -4.08 -7.10
N LEU A 44 -3.66 -3.45 -6.28
CA LEU A 44 -2.24 -3.27 -6.57
C LEU A 44 -1.37 -4.36 -5.94
N VAL A 45 -1.71 -4.78 -4.71
CA VAL A 45 -0.81 -5.62 -3.90
C VAL A 45 -1.38 -7.00 -3.55
N SER A 46 -2.72 -7.15 -3.44
CA SER A 46 -3.32 -8.38 -2.90
C SER A 46 -2.96 -9.63 -3.68
N ALA A 47 -3.11 -9.60 -5.00
CA ALA A 47 -2.82 -10.76 -5.84
C ALA A 47 -1.33 -11.16 -5.77
N ALA A 48 -0.43 -10.19 -5.75
CA ALA A 48 1.01 -10.43 -5.71
C ALA A 48 1.44 -11.01 -4.35
N PHE A 49 1.02 -10.41 -3.24
CA PHE A 49 1.34 -10.93 -1.90
C PHE A 49 0.71 -12.31 -1.67
N ARG A 50 -0.54 -12.51 -2.07
CA ARG A 50 -1.19 -13.82 -1.97
C ARG A 50 -0.44 -14.87 -2.76
N ARG A 51 -0.10 -14.59 -4.03
CA ARG A 51 0.61 -15.54 -4.90
C ARG A 51 1.96 -15.92 -4.32
N SER A 52 2.80 -14.94 -4.01
CA SER A 52 4.15 -15.18 -3.51
C SER A 52 4.16 -15.86 -2.13
N PHE A 53 3.17 -15.56 -1.27
CA PHE A 53 3.03 -16.24 0.02
C PHE A 53 2.57 -17.69 -0.15
N SER A 54 1.58 -17.96 -1.01
CA SER A 54 1.11 -19.32 -1.30
C SER A 54 2.18 -20.19 -1.98
N ASP A 55 3.02 -19.61 -2.82
CA ASP A 55 4.16 -20.34 -3.42
C ASP A 55 5.20 -20.76 -2.37
N LYS A 56 5.40 -19.89 -1.35
CA LYS A 56 6.33 -20.17 -0.25
C LYS A 56 5.75 -21.13 0.81
N PHE A 57 4.42 -21.08 1.01
CA PHE A 57 3.70 -21.84 2.04
C PHE A 57 2.51 -22.58 1.42
N PRO A 58 2.73 -23.66 0.65
CA PRO A 58 1.70 -24.29 -0.18
C PRO A 58 0.56 -24.97 0.59
N HIS A 59 0.75 -25.24 1.89
CA HIS A 59 -0.26 -25.85 2.75
C HIS A 59 -1.07 -24.83 3.56
N VAL A 60 -0.89 -23.54 3.29
CA VAL A 60 -1.63 -22.45 3.92
C VAL A 60 -2.78 -22.01 3.02
N GLU A 61 -3.97 -21.98 3.57
CA GLU A 61 -5.17 -21.49 2.89
C GLU A 61 -5.30 -19.98 3.08
N VAL A 62 -4.98 -19.20 2.05
CA VAL A 62 -5.00 -17.74 2.11
C VAL A 62 -6.33 -17.19 1.62
N THR A 63 -7.05 -16.49 2.49
CA THR A 63 -8.25 -15.71 2.14
C THR A 63 -7.92 -14.21 2.18
N MET A 64 -8.41 -13.45 1.18
CA MET A 64 -8.27 -12.00 1.13
C MET A 64 -9.66 -11.35 1.22
N ARG A 65 -9.77 -10.29 2.03
CA ARG A 65 -10.96 -9.43 2.14
C ARG A 65 -10.55 -7.98 1.91
N GLU A 66 -11.43 -7.21 1.29
CA GLU A 66 -11.21 -5.79 1.05
C GLU A 66 -12.11 -4.96 1.96
N GLY A 67 -11.64 -3.76 2.31
CA GLY A 67 -12.42 -2.82 3.10
C GLY A 67 -11.71 -1.47 3.24
N ASN A 68 -12.46 -0.47 3.68
CA ASN A 68 -11.90 0.78 4.16
C ASN A 68 -11.30 0.61 5.57
N GLN A 69 -10.68 1.65 6.12
CA GLN A 69 -10.02 1.58 7.42
C GLN A 69 -10.93 1.14 8.57
N VAL A 70 -12.15 1.68 8.61
CA VAL A 70 -13.13 1.36 9.66
C VAL A 70 -13.58 -0.10 9.56
N GLU A 71 -13.84 -0.57 8.35
CA GLU A 71 -14.24 -1.95 8.08
C GLU A 71 -13.12 -2.94 8.44
N LEU A 72 -11.87 -2.65 8.06
CA LEU A 72 -10.73 -3.51 8.37
C LEU A 72 -10.48 -3.61 9.87
N LEU A 73 -10.53 -2.49 10.60
CA LEU A 73 -10.40 -2.51 12.06
C LEU A 73 -11.54 -3.29 12.72
N ALA A 74 -12.77 -3.14 12.23
CA ALA A 74 -13.91 -3.91 12.72
C ALA A 74 -13.77 -5.42 12.42
N MET A 75 -13.27 -5.80 11.24
CA MET A 75 -13.00 -7.20 10.88
C MET A 75 -11.91 -7.81 11.79
N LEU A 76 -10.83 -7.06 12.09
CA LEU A 76 -9.81 -7.48 13.05
C LEU A 76 -10.41 -7.69 14.45
N ALA A 77 -11.24 -6.76 14.93
CA ALA A 77 -11.88 -6.86 16.24
C ALA A 77 -12.81 -8.08 16.37
N ARG A 78 -13.45 -8.49 15.26
CA ARG A 78 -14.32 -9.68 15.21
C ARG A 78 -13.59 -10.96 14.82
N ALA A 79 -12.25 -10.93 14.70
CA ALA A 79 -11.43 -12.04 14.22
C ALA A 79 -11.90 -12.62 12.85
N GLU A 80 -12.49 -11.79 11.99
CA GLU A 80 -12.83 -12.14 10.62
C GLU A 80 -11.62 -12.09 9.69
N ILE A 81 -10.60 -11.32 10.07
CA ILE A 81 -9.26 -11.29 9.49
C ILE A 81 -8.21 -11.32 10.60
N ASP A 82 -7.07 -11.91 10.30
CA ASP A 82 -5.95 -12.07 11.23
C ASP A 82 -4.97 -10.90 11.20
N VAL A 83 -4.82 -10.28 10.02
CA VAL A 83 -3.94 -9.15 9.75
C VAL A 83 -4.53 -8.29 8.64
N ALA A 84 -4.33 -6.97 8.71
CA ALA A 84 -4.75 -6.04 7.67
C ALA A 84 -3.54 -5.34 7.04
N ILE A 85 -3.49 -5.33 5.71
CA ILE A 85 -2.61 -4.47 4.91
C ILE A 85 -3.32 -3.13 4.77
N THR A 86 -2.80 -2.09 5.41
CA THR A 86 -3.50 -0.81 5.52
C THR A 86 -2.54 0.36 5.75
N TYR A 87 -3.07 1.49 6.20
CA TYR A 87 -2.34 2.71 6.52
C TYR A 87 -2.42 3.04 8.02
N ASP A 88 -1.55 3.96 8.49
CA ASP A 88 -1.51 4.52 9.84
C ASP A 88 -2.63 5.54 10.11
N LEU A 89 -3.84 5.27 9.63
CA LEU A 89 -5.00 6.16 9.78
C LEU A 89 -5.78 5.82 11.05
N ASP A 90 -5.67 6.70 12.05
CA ASP A 90 -6.41 6.63 13.32
C ASP A 90 -6.49 5.20 13.92
N ILE A 91 -5.32 4.55 14.04
CA ILE A 91 -5.19 3.21 14.63
C ILE A 91 -5.46 3.30 16.14
N PRO A 92 -6.52 2.67 16.68
CA PRO A 92 -6.81 2.72 18.10
C PRO A 92 -5.80 1.94 18.96
N THR A 93 -5.71 2.26 20.24
CA THR A 93 -4.76 1.64 21.19
C THR A 93 -4.90 0.12 21.37
N GLY A 94 -6.04 -0.46 20.97
CA GLY A 94 -6.27 -1.92 20.99
C GLY A 94 -5.63 -2.68 19.81
N TYR A 95 -4.94 -1.98 18.91
CA TYR A 95 -4.29 -2.56 17.74
C TYR A 95 -2.79 -2.28 17.75
N ASP A 96 -2.03 -3.21 17.21
CA ASP A 96 -0.63 -2.99 16.83
C ASP A 96 -0.58 -2.61 15.35
N PHE A 97 0.22 -1.60 15.02
CA PHE A 97 0.50 -1.21 13.64
C PHE A 97 2.00 -1.22 13.40
N GLU A 98 2.43 -1.94 12.38
CA GLU A 98 3.80 -1.99 11.91
C GLU A 98 3.90 -1.21 10.60
N GLY A 99 4.50 0.00 10.66
CA GLY A 99 4.78 0.81 9.47
C GLY A 99 5.92 0.22 8.67
N LEU A 100 5.74 0.10 7.36
CA LEU A 100 6.73 -0.48 6.45
C LEU A 100 7.28 0.53 5.46
N ILE A 101 6.48 1.50 5.01
CA ILE A 101 6.90 2.44 3.98
C ILE A 101 6.06 3.71 3.98
N ASP A 102 6.72 4.85 3.79
CA ASP A 102 6.08 6.14 3.68
C ASP A 102 5.57 6.37 2.26
N LEU A 103 4.31 6.76 2.16
CA LEU A 103 3.63 7.08 0.91
C LEU A 103 3.20 8.55 0.93
N PRO A 104 4.03 9.46 0.41
CA PRO A 104 3.69 10.88 0.36
C PRO A 104 2.47 11.13 -0.53
N PRO A 105 1.71 12.23 -0.29
CA PRO A 105 0.60 12.60 -1.14
C PRO A 105 1.10 12.99 -2.53
N GLN A 106 0.38 12.53 -3.55
CA GLN A 106 0.62 12.82 -4.95
C GLN A 106 -0.62 13.44 -5.57
N LEU A 107 -0.38 14.35 -6.49
CA LEU A 107 -1.41 14.97 -7.30
C LEU A 107 -1.64 14.12 -8.56
N ILE A 108 -2.89 13.93 -8.92
CA ILE A 108 -3.31 13.32 -10.18
C ILE A 108 -4.11 14.34 -10.99
N LEU A 109 -3.76 14.49 -12.27
CA LEU A 109 -4.26 15.51 -13.20
C LEU A 109 -4.69 14.91 -14.53
N ALA A 110 -5.60 15.58 -15.23
CA ALA A 110 -5.78 15.37 -16.66
C ALA A 110 -4.52 15.80 -17.43
N THR A 111 -4.33 15.27 -18.63
CA THR A 111 -3.11 15.58 -19.44
C THR A 111 -3.07 17.02 -19.96
N ASP A 112 -4.21 17.66 -20.06
CA ASP A 112 -4.41 19.04 -20.54
C ASP A 112 -4.64 20.05 -19.38
N ASP A 113 -4.51 19.60 -18.13
CA ASP A 113 -4.59 20.48 -16.98
C ASP A 113 -3.41 21.45 -16.94
N PRO A 114 -3.63 22.78 -16.76
CA PRO A 114 -2.53 23.78 -16.73
C PRO A 114 -1.49 23.51 -15.66
N LEU A 115 -1.81 22.84 -14.56
CA LEU A 115 -0.88 22.47 -13.50
C LEU A 115 0.17 21.45 -13.97
N VAL A 116 -0.05 20.75 -15.09
CA VAL A 116 0.92 19.79 -15.65
C VAL A 116 2.23 20.50 -16.06
N GLU A 117 2.14 21.73 -16.57
CA GLU A 117 3.30 22.50 -17.03
C GLU A 117 4.04 23.24 -15.88
N LYS A 118 3.48 23.22 -14.66
CA LYS A 118 4.09 23.90 -13.52
C LYS A 118 5.19 23.05 -12.90
N ASP A 119 6.41 23.59 -12.76
CA ASP A 119 7.57 22.86 -12.21
C ASP A 119 7.36 22.45 -10.75
N ASN A 120 6.84 23.36 -9.93
CA ASN A 120 6.60 23.16 -8.52
C ASN A 120 5.14 23.43 -8.17
N ILE A 121 4.43 22.43 -7.71
CA ILE A 121 3.02 22.52 -7.32
C ILE A 121 2.94 22.43 -5.80
N THR A 122 2.36 23.46 -5.17
CA THR A 122 2.13 23.51 -3.73
C THR A 122 0.66 23.31 -3.40
N ILE A 123 0.32 23.14 -2.13
CA ILE A 123 -1.09 23.04 -1.68
C ILE A 123 -1.84 24.35 -1.95
N GLU A 124 -1.17 25.49 -1.87
CA GLU A 124 -1.72 26.82 -2.14
C GLU A 124 -2.24 26.96 -3.58
N ASP A 125 -1.56 26.32 -4.54
CA ASP A 125 -1.94 26.32 -5.95
C ASP A 125 -3.24 25.57 -6.23
N LEU A 126 -3.63 24.70 -5.32
CA LEU A 126 -4.79 23.81 -5.46
C LEU A 126 -6.07 24.37 -4.86
N VAL A 127 -5.97 25.45 -4.07
CA VAL A 127 -7.12 25.96 -3.29
C VAL A 127 -8.29 26.39 -4.17
N GLU A 128 -7.99 27.10 -5.26
CA GLU A 128 -9.00 27.62 -6.20
C GLU A 128 -9.35 26.63 -7.33
N GLN A 129 -8.71 25.47 -7.33
CA GLN A 129 -8.94 24.45 -8.36
C GLN A 129 -9.99 23.44 -7.89
N PRO A 130 -10.86 22.95 -8.78
CA PRO A 130 -11.85 21.94 -8.42
C PRO A 130 -11.17 20.62 -8.03
N MET A 131 -11.57 20.06 -6.89
CA MET A 131 -11.05 18.80 -6.37
C MET A 131 -12.05 17.67 -6.51
N VAL A 132 -11.63 16.55 -7.07
CA VAL A 132 -12.34 15.27 -6.97
C VAL A 132 -11.79 14.53 -5.74
N LEU A 133 -12.58 14.47 -4.67
CA LEU A 133 -12.18 13.86 -3.40
C LEU A 133 -12.53 12.37 -3.37
N LEU A 134 -11.53 11.52 -3.09
CA LEU A 134 -11.79 10.13 -2.71
C LEU A 134 -12.30 10.10 -1.27
N ASP A 135 -13.61 10.00 -1.11
CA ASP A 135 -14.31 10.14 0.16
C ASP A 135 -14.47 8.77 0.85
N LEU A 136 -13.36 8.25 1.32
CA LEU A 136 -13.32 7.05 2.16
C LEU A 136 -13.15 7.44 3.63
N PRO A 137 -13.82 6.74 4.55
CA PRO A 137 -13.71 6.99 5.99
C PRO A 137 -12.24 7.07 6.45
N LEU A 138 -11.92 8.10 7.24
CA LEU A 138 -10.59 8.45 7.76
C LEU A 138 -9.58 8.90 6.68
N SER A 139 -9.62 8.30 5.49
CA SER A 139 -8.69 8.64 4.40
C SER A 139 -8.96 10.03 3.82
N SER A 140 -10.24 10.41 3.64
CA SER A 140 -10.58 11.77 3.18
C SER A 140 -10.12 12.84 4.17
N ASN A 141 -10.23 12.57 5.47
CA ASN A 141 -9.75 13.49 6.50
C ASN A 141 -8.25 13.78 6.40
N TYR A 142 -7.45 12.75 6.07
CA TYR A 142 -6.01 12.93 5.84
C TYR A 142 -5.76 13.91 4.69
N PHE A 143 -6.39 13.75 3.53
CA PHE A 143 -6.18 14.66 2.40
C PHE A 143 -6.66 16.07 2.70
N LEU A 144 -7.80 16.24 3.38
CA LEU A 144 -8.31 17.55 3.80
C LEU A 144 -7.39 18.21 4.83
N SER A 145 -6.73 17.43 5.70
CA SER A 145 -5.79 17.95 6.70
C SER A 145 -4.56 18.63 6.08
N LEU A 146 -4.17 18.27 4.85
CA LEU A 146 -3.07 18.91 4.13
C LEU A 146 -3.33 20.41 3.88
N PHE A 147 -4.59 20.78 3.68
CA PHE A 147 -5.04 22.16 3.52
C PHE A 147 -5.27 22.83 4.88
N GLN A 148 -5.97 22.14 5.78
CA GLN A 148 -6.33 22.67 7.09
C GLN A 148 -5.11 23.07 7.93
N GLY A 149 -4.01 22.32 7.84
CA GLY A 149 -2.76 22.64 8.51
C GLY A 149 -2.14 23.98 8.10
N ARG A 150 -2.62 24.58 6.98
CA ARG A 150 -2.25 25.92 6.48
C ARG A 150 -3.38 26.92 6.56
N GLY A 151 -4.50 26.58 7.23
CA GLY A 151 -5.69 27.43 7.30
C GLY A 151 -6.46 27.53 5.97
N LEU A 152 -6.18 26.61 5.03
CA LEU A 152 -6.79 26.58 3.71
C LEU A 152 -7.96 25.58 3.64
N ARG A 153 -8.81 25.72 2.62
CA ARG A 153 -9.90 24.79 2.32
C ARG A 153 -9.94 24.54 0.81
N PRO A 154 -9.92 23.27 0.36
CA PRO A 154 -10.01 22.95 -1.05
C PRO A 154 -11.45 23.14 -1.54
N GLN A 155 -11.60 23.42 -2.83
CA GLN A 155 -12.89 23.52 -3.53
C GLN A 155 -13.31 22.11 -4.00
N ILE A 156 -14.10 21.39 -3.18
CA ILE A 156 -14.55 20.05 -3.52
C ILE A 156 -15.67 20.13 -4.56
N ALA A 157 -15.35 19.73 -5.80
CA ALA A 157 -16.32 19.66 -6.89
C ALA A 157 -17.10 18.33 -6.87
N GLU A 158 -16.42 17.22 -6.58
CA GLU A 158 -17.01 15.89 -6.59
C GLU A 158 -16.50 15.04 -5.42
N ARG A 159 -17.35 14.13 -4.93
CA ARG A 159 -16.99 13.10 -3.94
C ARG A 159 -17.25 11.72 -4.53
N VAL A 160 -16.26 10.84 -4.47
CA VAL A 160 -16.37 9.48 -4.99
C VAL A 160 -15.88 8.47 -3.97
N SER A 161 -16.48 7.28 -3.97
CA SER A 161 -16.16 6.21 -3.01
C SER A 161 -15.13 5.18 -3.52
N ASN A 162 -14.65 5.32 -4.76
CA ASN A 162 -13.67 4.39 -5.30
C ASN A 162 -12.63 5.08 -6.21
N LEU A 163 -11.44 4.48 -6.24
CA LEU A 163 -10.29 5.00 -6.98
C LEU A 163 -10.51 5.04 -8.50
N SER A 164 -11.27 4.09 -9.06
CA SER A 164 -11.54 4.03 -10.49
C SER A 164 -12.38 5.21 -10.95
N SER A 165 -13.44 5.57 -10.21
CA SER A 165 -14.28 6.74 -10.49
C SER A 165 -13.48 8.04 -10.35
N LEU A 166 -12.64 8.17 -9.31
CA LEU A 166 -11.76 9.33 -9.16
C LEU A 166 -10.90 9.50 -10.41
N ARG A 167 -10.20 8.42 -10.83
CA ARG A 167 -9.32 8.46 -11.99
C ARG A 167 -10.03 8.85 -13.28
N SER A 168 -11.23 8.31 -13.51
CA SER A 168 -12.04 8.65 -14.70
C SER A 168 -12.50 10.10 -14.67
N LEU A 169 -13.01 10.61 -13.53
CA LEU A 169 -13.43 12.00 -13.42
C LEU A 169 -12.24 12.96 -13.64
N VAL A 170 -11.11 12.71 -12.99
CA VAL A 170 -9.92 13.54 -13.19
C VAL A 170 -9.46 13.50 -14.65
N ALA A 171 -9.39 12.31 -15.28
CA ALA A 171 -8.99 12.17 -16.68
C ALA A 171 -9.93 12.87 -17.68
N ASN A 172 -11.16 13.17 -17.25
CA ASN A 172 -12.16 13.90 -18.01
C ASN A 172 -12.26 15.40 -17.63
N GLY A 173 -11.32 15.92 -16.84
CA GLY A 173 -11.20 17.35 -16.55
C GLY A 173 -12.17 17.89 -15.48
N PHE A 174 -12.74 17.03 -14.62
CA PHE A 174 -13.61 17.46 -13.52
C PHE A 174 -12.85 18.05 -12.33
N GLY A 175 -11.54 18.10 -12.40
CA GLY A 175 -10.66 18.65 -11.38
C GLY A 175 -9.46 17.73 -11.11
N TYR A 176 -8.68 18.09 -10.10
CA TYR A 176 -7.56 17.27 -9.65
C TYR A 176 -7.97 16.27 -8.56
N GLY A 177 -7.14 15.24 -8.35
CA GLY A 177 -7.26 14.34 -7.22
C GLY A 177 -5.97 14.27 -6.39
N LEU A 178 -6.09 13.87 -5.12
CA LEU A 178 -4.96 13.55 -4.25
C LEU A 178 -4.97 12.06 -3.90
N LEU A 179 -3.83 11.40 -4.03
CA LEU A 179 -3.63 9.98 -3.76
C LEU A 179 -2.31 9.76 -3.04
N ASN A 180 -2.17 8.60 -2.38
CA ASN A 180 -0.89 8.10 -1.85
C ASN A 180 -0.33 6.95 -2.67
N VAL A 181 -1.08 6.51 -3.68
CA VAL A 181 -0.70 5.39 -4.55
C VAL A 181 -0.49 5.89 -5.97
N SER A 182 0.65 5.54 -6.55
CA SER A 182 0.97 5.79 -7.95
C SER A 182 1.01 4.45 -8.67
N THR A 183 0.05 4.22 -9.55
CA THR A 183 -0.02 2.97 -10.32
C THR A 183 1.02 2.93 -11.44
N LYS A 184 1.49 1.73 -11.81
CA LYS A 184 2.42 1.56 -12.95
C LYS A 184 1.83 2.03 -14.28
N THR A 185 0.49 2.04 -14.39
CA THR A 185 -0.21 2.59 -15.54
C THR A 185 -0.79 3.96 -15.19
N ASN A 186 -0.64 4.90 -16.11
CA ASN A 186 -1.25 6.22 -16.03
C ASN A 186 -2.58 6.33 -16.81
N LEU A 187 -3.22 5.20 -17.13
CA LEU A 187 -4.51 5.17 -17.79
C LEU A 187 -5.65 5.11 -16.77
N ALA A 188 -6.65 5.94 -16.93
CA ALA A 188 -7.94 5.78 -16.27
C ALA A 188 -8.70 4.56 -16.83
N PRO A 189 -9.73 4.04 -16.14
CA PRO A 189 -10.50 2.89 -16.62
C PRO A 189 -11.14 3.08 -18.01
N ASP A 190 -11.47 4.31 -18.37
CA ASP A 190 -11.99 4.68 -19.69
C ASP A 190 -10.91 4.85 -20.79
N GLY A 191 -9.66 4.55 -20.46
CA GLY A 191 -8.52 4.61 -21.39
C GLY A 191 -7.87 5.98 -21.54
N LYS A 192 -8.40 7.04 -20.92
CA LYS A 192 -7.76 8.36 -20.92
C LYS A 192 -6.49 8.38 -20.07
N LYS A 193 -5.51 9.18 -20.50
CA LYS A 193 -4.24 9.34 -19.78
C LYS A 193 -4.38 10.30 -18.61
N LEU A 194 -3.57 10.05 -17.59
CA LEU A 194 -3.43 10.85 -16.39
C LEU A 194 -1.96 11.23 -16.19
N VAL A 195 -1.73 12.33 -15.51
CA VAL A 195 -0.41 12.79 -15.08
C VAL A 195 -0.33 12.75 -13.57
N PHE A 196 0.74 12.17 -13.03
CA PHE A 196 1.04 12.19 -11.60
C PHE A 196 2.14 13.21 -11.34
N ARG A 197 1.93 14.07 -10.35
CA ARG A 197 2.87 15.10 -9.91
C ARG A 197 3.07 15.04 -8.41
N GLN A 198 4.26 15.34 -7.97
CA GLN A 198 4.55 15.47 -6.53
C GLN A 198 4.17 16.86 -6.03
N LEU A 199 3.64 16.92 -4.81
CA LEU A 199 3.46 18.19 -4.11
C LEU A 199 4.78 18.64 -3.49
N VAL A 200 5.13 19.89 -3.72
CA VAL A 200 6.28 20.53 -3.07
C VAL A 200 5.90 20.94 -1.65
N GLY A 201 6.82 20.76 -0.72
CA GLY A 201 6.66 21.12 0.69
C GLY A 201 6.69 19.92 1.63
N LYS A 202 6.66 20.21 2.93
CA LYS A 202 6.60 19.15 3.95
C LYS A 202 5.15 18.73 4.17
N HIS A 203 4.85 17.50 3.80
CA HIS A 203 3.57 16.86 4.02
C HIS A 203 3.78 15.57 4.82
N ARG A 204 2.92 15.32 5.82
CA ARG A 204 2.93 14.04 6.51
C ARG A 204 2.58 12.94 5.49
N PRO A 205 3.44 11.93 5.26
CA PRO A 205 3.06 10.79 4.42
C PRO A 205 2.00 9.95 5.13
N MET A 206 1.20 9.21 4.38
CA MET A 206 0.56 8.01 4.93
C MET A 206 1.60 6.90 5.03
N VAL A 207 1.58 6.15 6.12
CA VAL A 207 2.46 5.00 6.26
C VAL A 207 1.71 3.74 5.88
N PHE A 208 2.18 3.06 4.82
CA PHE A 208 1.73 1.71 4.49
C PHE A 208 2.29 0.73 5.51
N GLY A 209 1.45 -0.19 5.98
CA GLY A 209 1.87 -1.16 6.97
C GLY A 209 0.88 -2.27 7.22
N LEU A 210 1.11 -2.98 8.30
CA LEU A 210 0.32 -4.10 8.77
C LEU A 210 -0.32 -3.76 10.11
N ALA A 211 -1.64 -3.91 10.19
CA ALA A 211 -2.39 -3.78 11.43
C ALA A 211 -2.90 -5.14 11.91
N ARG A 212 -2.93 -5.36 13.24
CA ARG A 212 -3.47 -6.55 13.89
C ARG A 212 -4.01 -6.19 15.26
N MET A 213 -4.86 -7.06 15.82
CA MET A 213 -5.25 -6.93 17.22
C MET A 213 -4.03 -7.04 18.12
N LYS A 214 -3.95 -6.16 19.12
CA LYS A 214 -2.92 -6.24 20.15
C LYS A 214 -3.12 -7.50 20.97
N SER A 215 -2.14 -8.39 20.98
CA SER A 215 -2.20 -9.65 21.71
C SER A 215 -0.82 -10.05 22.20
N HIS A 216 -0.77 -10.73 23.36
CA HIS A 216 0.47 -11.35 23.86
C HIS A 216 0.92 -12.55 23.02
N TYR A 217 0.04 -13.09 22.20
CA TYR A 217 0.32 -14.22 21.33
C TYR A 217 -0.08 -13.88 19.87
N SER A 218 0.86 -13.98 18.97
CA SER A 218 0.61 -13.91 17.53
C SER A 218 0.75 -15.31 16.92
N PRO A 219 -0.26 -15.82 16.20
CA PRO A 219 -0.12 -17.09 15.49
C PRO A 219 1.10 -17.07 14.58
N ARG A 220 1.86 -18.18 14.57
CA ARG A 220 3.10 -18.28 13.76
C ARG A 220 2.88 -17.96 12.29
N ILE A 221 1.72 -18.32 11.74
CA ILE A 221 1.35 -18.07 10.35
C ILE A 221 1.18 -16.57 10.07
N VAL A 222 0.62 -15.80 11.00
CA VAL A 222 0.47 -14.33 10.90
C VAL A 222 1.84 -13.65 10.93
N ALA A 223 2.72 -14.13 11.82
CA ALA A 223 4.11 -13.64 11.87
C ALA A 223 4.85 -13.94 10.56
N ALA A 224 4.71 -15.16 10.01
CA ALA A 224 5.30 -15.55 8.74
C ALA A 224 4.79 -14.71 7.56
N PHE A 225 3.49 -14.37 7.54
CA PHE A 225 2.94 -13.46 6.54
C PHE A 225 3.48 -12.04 6.69
N SER A 226 3.57 -11.53 7.91
CA SER A 226 4.12 -10.19 8.18
C SER A 226 5.58 -10.10 7.74
N ASP A 227 6.39 -11.10 8.06
CA ASP A 227 7.80 -11.19 7.62
C ASP A 227 7.92 -11.25 6.09
N HIS A 228 7.02 -11.99 5.44
CA HIS A 228 6.98 -12.11 3.98
C HIS A 228 6.68 -10.76 3.32
N VAL A 229 5.64 -10.05 3.78
CA VAL A 229 5.30 -8.71 3.27
C VAL A 229 6.45 -7.73 3.49
N ARG A 230 7.04 -7.72 4.70
CA ARG A 230 8.18 -6.86 5.04
C ARG A 230 9.35 -7.10 4.10
N GLN A 231 9.71 -8.36 3.87
CA GLN A 231 10.80 -8.73 2.97
C GLN A 231 10.53 -8.30 1.54
N GLN A 232 9.31 -8.52 1.02
CA GLN A 232 8.96 -8.11 -0.33
C GLN A 232 9.00 -6.58 -0.51
N VAL A 233 8.44 -5.84 0.46
CA VAL A 233 8.44 -4.37 0.43
C VAL A 233 9.86 -3.82 0.46
N SER A 234 10.75 -4.38 1.30
CA SER A 234 12.14 -3.92 1.41
C SER A 234 12.99 -4.19 0.16
N VAL A 235 12.72 -5.27 -0.56
CA VAL A 235 13.51 -5.67 -1.75
C VAL A 235 12.97 -5.06 -3.04
N SER A 236 11.65 -5.05 -3.20
CA SER A 236 11.00 -4.75 -4.50
C SER A 236 10.04 -3.57 -4.45
N GLY A 237 9.85 -2.95 -3.28
CA GLY A 237 8.80 -1.97 -3.07
C GLY A 237 7.40 -2.59 -3.11
N LEU A 238 6.38 -1.76 -3.30
CA LEU A 238 5.00 -2.24 -3.37
C LEU A 238 4.67 -2.78 -4.77
N PRO A 239 4.18 -4.02 -4.86
CA PRO A 239 3.69 -4.57 -6.13
C PRO A 239 2.65 -3.64 -6.77
N GLY A 240 2.62 -3.59 -8.10
CA GLY A 240 1.63 -2.78 -8.84
C GLY A 240 1.79 -1.27 -8.76
N MET A 241 2.70 -0.76 -7.93
CA MET A 241 2.98 0.67 -7.80
C MET A 241 4.23 1.08 -8.58
N SER A 242 4.21 2.29 -9.16
CA SER A 242 5.42 2.94 -9.62
C SER A 242 6.11 3.58 -8.43
N TRP A 243 7.39 3.22 -8.23
CA TRP A 243 8.17 3.66 -7.09
C TRP A 243 9.06 4.83 -7.49
N ASN A 244 8.61 6.04 -7.18
CA ASN A 244 9.48 7.21 -7.19
C ASN A 244 9.74 7.63 -5.73
N VAL A 245 10.54 6.85 -5.01
CA VAL A 245 11.18 7.37 -3.81
C VAL A 245 12.30 8.28 -4.31
N ALA A 246 12.13 9.57 -4.14
CA ALA A 246 13.27 10.46 -4.11
C ALA A 246 14.20 9.93 -3.02
N ARG A 247 15.33 9.34 -3.42
CA ARG A 247 16.40 8.99 -2.47
C ARG A 247 16.90 10.33 -1.92
N SER A 248 16.50 10.63 -0.67
CA SER A 248 17.08 11.69 0.13
C SER A 248 18.54 11.39 0.45
#